data_069c6c664b94fd2c6c2029438584a066
#
_entry.id   069c6c664b94fd2c6c2029438584a066
#
_cell.length_a   1.000
_cell.length_b   1.000
_cell.length_c   1.000
_cell.angle_alpha   90.00
_cell.angle_beta   90.00
_cell.angle_gamma   90.00
#
_symmetry.space_group_name_H-M   'P 1'
#
loop_
_entity.id
_entity.type
_entity.pdbx_description
1 polymer ?
#
loop_
_entity_poly.entity_id
_entity_poly.type
_entity_poly.pdbx_seq_one_letter_code
_entity_poly.pdbx_strand_id
1 'polypeptide(L)'
;MKRIIKLAVIAIVAAVATSCGTVLNSTSNSNLLQTNVVLSGNNYTVARQVSGTATATYWFGIGGLSRKALHNNSVATMVKRADLKGSQALVNVTTHSSIKSFAGIYSKITYTSHGTVIEFK
;
A
#
# COMPACT_ATOMS: atom_id res chain seq x y z
N MET A 1 33.15 -16.36 34.27
CA MET A 1 31.85 -15.74 34.08
C MET A 1 31.86 -14.40 33.32
N LYS A 2 32.66 -13.41 33.75
CA LYS A 2 32.70 -12.08 33.06
C LYS A 2 33.08 -12.13 31.56
N ARG A 3 33.97 -13.07 31.16
CA ARG A 3 34.35 -13.24 29.74
C ARG A 3 33.23 -13.84 28.89
N ILE A 4 32.46 -14.79 29.44
CA ILE A 4 31.33 -15.43 28.74
C ILE A 4 30.21 -14.43 28.52
N ILE A 5 29.95 -13.55 29.51
CA ILE A 5 28.94 -12.51 29.40
C ILE A 5 29.33 -11.50 28.30
N LYS A 6 30.60 -11.10 28.24
CA LYS A 6 31.09 -10.21 27.17
C LYS A 6 30.96 -10.81 25.78
N LEU A 7 31.28 -12.10 25.62
CA LEU A 7 31.11 -12.80 24.35
C LEU A 7 29.65 -12.94 23.95
N ALA A 8 28.76 -13.22 24.91
CA ALA A 8 27.33 -13.29 24.66
C ALA A 8 26.74 -11.92 24.22
N VAL A 9 27.16 -10.82 24.85
CA VAL A 9 26.73 -9.46 24.47
C VAL A 9 27.22 -9.11 23.07
N ILE A 10 28.47 -9.44 22.72
CA ILE A 10 29.01 -9.17 21.38
C ILE A 10 28.27 -10.01 20.32
N ALA A 11 27.92 -11.27 20.61
CA ALA A 11 27.16 -12.11 19.69
C ALA A 11 25.74 -11.57 19.45
N ILE A 12 25.07 -11.07 20.50
CA ILE A 12 23.75 -10.45 20.39
C ILE A 12 23.81 -9.16 19.55
N VAL A 13 24.81 -8.31 19.78
CA VAL A 13 25.00 -7.07 19.02
C VAL A 13 25.31 -7.37 17.55
N ALA A 14 26.13 -8.37 17.25
CA ALA A 14 26.41 -8.80 15.89
C ALA A 14 25.17 -9.34 15.18
N ALA A 15 24.32 -10.13 15.87
CA ALA A 15 23.09 -10.66 15.31
C ALA A 15 22.06 -9.55 14.97
N VAL A 16 22.00 -8.49 15.76
CA VAL A 16 21.14 -7.33 15.50
C VAL A 16 21.66 -6.49 14.32
N ALA A 17 22.97 -6.38 14.17
CA ALA A 17 23.60 -5.60 13.09
C ALA A 17 23.40 -6.21 11.69
N THR A 18 23.15 -7.52 11.57
CA THR A 18 22.89 -8.20 10.29
C THR A 18 21.43 -8.19 9.87
N SER A 19 20.54 -7.63 10.69
CA SER A 19 19.12 -7.49 10.36
C SER A 19 18.93 -6.39 9.31
N CYS A 20 19.19 -6.72 8.04
CA CYS A 20 18.81 -5.87 6.91
C CYS A 20 17.30 -5.68 6.91
N GLY A 21 16.84 -4.43 6.81
CA GLY A 21 15.42 -4.12 6.64
C GLY A 21 14.89 -4.79 5.38
N THR A 22 13.80 -5.54 5.50
CA THR A 22 13.14 -6.16 4.35
C THR A 22 12.11 -5.20 3.75
N VAL A 23 12.14 -5.08 2.43
CA VAL A 23 11.10 -4.36 1.66
C VAL A 23 10.33 -5.39 0.87
N LEU A 24 9.07 -5.58 1.22
CA LEU A 24 8.14 -6.44 0.50
C LEU A 24 7.16 -5.57 -0.28
N ASN A 25 7.09 -5.80 -1.58
CA ASN A 25 6.17 -5.13 -2.47
C ASN A 25 5.16 -6.15 -3.00
N SER A 26 3.88 -5.79 -2.95
CA SER A 26 2.81 -6.58 -3.52
C SER A 26 1.86 -5.66 -4.30
N THR A 27 1.44 -6.13 -5.46
CA THR A 27 0.47 -5.42 -6.29
C THR A 27 -0.76 -6.28 -6.47
N SER A 28 -1.94 -5.70 -6.25
CA SER A 28 -3.22 -6.33 -6.50
C SER A 28 -4.06 -5.49 -7.46
N ASN A 29 -4.78 -6.18 -8.34
CA ASN A 29 -5.75 -5.55 -9.23
C ASN A 29 -7.15 -5.66 -8.60
N SER A 30 -7.78 -4.52 -8.34
CA SER A 30 -9.08 -4.42 -7.68
C SER A 30 -10.22 -4.09 -8.63
N ASN A 31 -10.06 -4.33 -9.93
CA ASN A 31 -11.10 -4.04 -10.93
C ASN A 31 -12.42 -4.77 -10.67
N LEU A 32 -12.37 -5.91 -9.98
CA LEU A 32 -13.57 -6.69 -9.62
C LEU A 32 -14.45 -6.02 -8.55
N LEU A 33 -13.92 -5.03 -7.84
CA LEU A 33 -14.66 -4.31 -6.78
C LEU A 33 -15.37 -3.07 -7.29
N GLN A 34 -15.17 -2.70 -8.54
CA GLN A 34 -15.78 -1.53 -9.14
C GLN A 34 -16.66 -1.94 -10.31
N THR A 35 -17.68 -1.15 -10.58
CA THR A 35 -18.68 -1.35 -11.62
C THR A 35 -18.05 -1.93 -12.88
N ASN A 36 -18.59 -3.05 -13.37
CA ASN A 36 -18.20 -3.63 -14.65
C ASN A 36 -18.56 -2.64 -15.76
N VAL A 37 -17.64 -1.75 -16.06
CA VAL A 37 -17.78 -0.83 -17.20
C VAL A 37 -17.30 -1.56 -18.43
N VAL A 38 -18.23 -1.98 -19.27
CA VAL A 38 -17.91 -2.56 -20.59
C VAL A 38 -17.55 -1.40 -21.53
N LEU A 39 -16.27 -1.26 -21.81
CA LEU A 39 -15.77 -0.29 -22.77
C LEU A 39 -15.92 -0.89 -24.17
N SER A 40 -16.97 -0.52 -24.89
CA SER A 40 -17.15 -0.91 -26.29
C SER A 40 -17.01 0.32 -27.19
N GLY A 41 -16.00 0.28 -28.08
CA GLY A 41 -15.80 1.33 -29.07
C GLY A 41 -15.12 2.61 -28.53
N ASN A 42 -15.08 3.65 -29.38
CA ASN A 42 -14.44 4.95 -29.11
C ASN A 42 -15.36 5.95 -28.41
N ASN A 43 -16.25 5.52 -27.52
CA ASN A 43 -17.22 6.38 -26.86
C ASN A 43 -16.76 6.96 -25.53
N TYR A 44 -15.48 6.90 -25.25
CA TYR A 44 -14.89 7.46 -24.03
C TYR A 44 -13.55 8.14 -24.29
N THR A 45 -13.17 9.02 -23.41
CA THR A 45 -11.83 9.65 -23.37
C THR A 45 -11.21 9.46 -22.00
N VAL A 46 -9.90 9.28 -21.95
CA VAL A 46 -9.16 9.27 -20.69
C VAL A 46 -9.01 10.70 -20.21
N ALA A 47 -9.67 11.02 -19.09
CA ALA A 47 -9.65 12.37 -18.53
C ALA A 47 -8.41 12.61 -17.67
N ARG A 48 -8.13 11.71 -16.72
CA ARG A 48 -6.98 11.83 -15.80
C ARG A 48 -6.67 10.54 -15.07
N GLN A 49 -5.47 10.47 -14.52
CA GLN A 49 -5.09 9.43 -13.55
C GLN A 49 -5.16 10.00 -12.13
N VAL A 50 -5.57 9.17 -11.19
CA VAL A 50 -5.69 9.52 -9.77
C VAL A 50 -5.03 8.48 -8.90
N SER A 51 -4.55 8.91 -7.74
CA SER A 51 -3.95 8.01 -6.76
C SER A 51 -4.37 8.37 -5.34
N GLY A 52 -4.42 7.36 -4.48
CA GLY A 52 -4.66 7.52 -3.07
C GLY A 52 -3.68 6.68 -2.26
N THR A 53 -3.21 7.22 -1.15
CA THR A 53 -2.23 6.56 -0.29
C THR A 53 -2.74 6.49 1.13
N ALA A 54 -2.53 5.34 1.79
CA ALA A 54 -2.75 5.15 3.21
C ALA A 54 -1.52 4.48 3.83
N THR A 55 -1.12 4.94 5.01
CA THR A 55 0.09 4.45 5.70
C THR A 55 -0.25 4.14 7.15
N ALA A 56 0.29 3.04 7.67
CA ALA A 56 0.30 2.75 9.10
C ALA A 56 1.67 2.29 9.56
N THR A 57 1.95 2.58 10.83
CA THR A 57 3.18 2.24 11.51
C THR A 57 2.88 1.27 12.64
N TYR A 58 3.72 0.26 12.81
CA TYR A 58 3.63 -0.75 13.85
C TYR A 58 4.93 -0.79 14.63
N TRP A 59 4.83 -0.90 15.95
CA TRP A 59 5.93 -1.10 16.86
C TRP A 59 5.80 -2.47 17.50
N PHE A 60 6.82 -3.31 17.41
CA PHE A 60 6.80 -4.70 17.90
C PHE A 60 5.59 -5.51 17.39
N GLY A 61 5.10 -5.23 16.19
CA GLY A 61 3.91 -5.85 15.63
C GLY A 61 2.58 -5.36 16.20
N ILE A 62 2.60 -4.36 17.10
CA ILE A 62 1.42 -3.80 17.75
C ILE A 62 1.15 -2.39 17.21
N GLY A 63 -0.11 -2.01 17.08
CA GLY A 63 -0.56 -0.70 16.64
C GLY A 63 -0.95 -0.67 15.16
N GLY A 64 -1.23 0.55 14.68
CA GLY A 64 -1.63 0.79 13.31
C GLY A 64 -3.03 0.29 12.93
N LEU A 65 -3.40 0.50 11.68
CA LEU A 65 -4.64 0.03 11.09
C LEU A 65 -4.44 -1.36 10.49
N SER A 66 -5.49 -2.20 10.48
CA SER A 66 -5.43 -3.49 9.80
C SER A 66 -5.10 -3.30 8.30
N ARG A 67 -4.48 -4.29 7.69
CA ARG A 67 -4.14 -4.26 6.25
C ARG A 67 -5.37 -4.00 5.38
N LYS A 68 -6.52 -4.59 5.74
CA LYS A 68 -7.79 -4.36 5.06
C LYS A 68 -8.25 -2.91 5.19
N ALA A 69 -8.13 -2.32 6.38
CA ALA A 69 -8.48 -0.91 6.60
C ALA A 69 -7.54 0.03 5.82
N LEU A 70 -6.23 -0.27 5.76
CA LEU A 70 -5.27 0.50 4.95
C LEU A 70 -5.60 0.44 3.46
N HIS A 71 -5.91 -0.75 2.94
CA HIS A 71 -6.35 -0.91 1.56
C HIS A 71 -7.59 -0.06 1.28
N ASN A 72 -8.64 -0.21 2.11
CA ASN A 72 -9.88 0.54 1.94
C ASN A 72 -9.66 2.05 2.04
N ASN A 73 -8.81 2.52 2.95
CA ASN A 73 -8.49 3.93 3.08
C ASN A 73 -7.71 4.48 1.87
N SER A 74 -6.82 3.69 1.28
CA SER A 74 -6.10 4.10 0.06
C SER A 74 -7.05 4.24 -1.12
N VAL A 75 -7.97 3.27 -1.29
CA VAL A 75 -9.01 3.32 -2.33
C VAL A 75 -9.97 4.48 -2.09
N ALA A 76 -10.46 4.66 -0.85
CA ALA A 76 -11.35 5.77 -0.50
C ALA A 76 -10.71 7.14 -0.77
N THR A 77 -9.43 7.30 -0.45
CA THR A 77 -8.66 8.52 -0.72
C THR A 77 -8.54 8.76 -2.23
N MET A 78 -8.28 7.71 -3.01
CA MET A 78 -8.22 7.78 -4.47
C MET A 78 -9.57 8.19 -5.07
N VAL A 79 -10.67 7.53 -4.65
CA VAL A 79 -12.03 7.83 -5.11
C VAL A 79 -12.43 9.27 -4.77
N LYS A 80 -12.09 9.72 -3.56
CA LYS A 80 -12.33 11.11 -3.14
C LYS A 80 -11.57 12.11 -4.00
N ARG A 81 -10.33 11.79 -4.37
CA ARG A 81 -9.53 12.63 -5.29
C ARG A 81 -9.99 12.56 -6.74
N ALA A 82 -10.62 11.44 -7.12
CA ALA A 82 -11.20 11.31 -8.44
C ALA A 82 -12.33 12.32 -8.69
N ASP A 83 -13.09 12.70 -7.64
CA ASP A 83 -14.16 13.71 -7.71
C ASP A 83 -14.98 13.53 -9.00
N LEU A 84 -15.55 12.33 -9.16
CA LEU A 84 -16.26 11.93 -10.38
C LEU A 84 -17.50 12.81 -10.58
N LYS A 85 -17.66 13.34 -11.79
CA LYS A 85 -18.76 14.22 -12.17
C LYS A 85 -19.41 13.76 -13.48
N GLY A 86 -20.74 13.87 -13.55
CA GLY A 86 -21.48 13.59 -14.77
C GLY A 86 -21.26 12.16 -15.30
N SER A 87 -20.81 12.05 -16.52
CA SER A 87 -20.58 10.78 -17.24
C SER A 87 -19.19 10.19 -17.01
N GLN A 88 -18.55 10.48 -15.87
CA GLN A 88 -17.22 9.94 -15.55
C GLN A 88 -17.29 8.63 -14.80
N ALA A 89 -16.33 7.75 -15.08
CA ALA A 89 -16.15 6.50 -14.37
C ALA A 89 -14.68 6.28 -14.01
N LEU A 90 -14.45 5.53 -12.92
CA LEU A 90 -13.10 5.14 -12.50
C LEU A 90 -12.85 3.70 -12.94
N VAL A 91 -11.82 3.48 -13.72
CA VAL A 91 -11.43 2.18 -14.26
C VAL A 91 -9.97 1.86 -13.96
N ASN A 92 -9.59 0.60 -14.17
CA ASN A 92 -8.22 0.12 -14.00
C ASN A 92 -7.65 0.42 -12.61
N VAL A 93 -8.42 0.08 -11.57
CA VAL A 93 -8.00 0.28 -10.18
C VAL A 93 -6.98 -0.78 -9.78
N THR A 94 -5.78 -0.34 -9.48
CA THR A 94 -4.67 -1.18 -9.03
C THR A 94 -4.19 -0.69 -7.67
N THR A 95 -3.97 -1.61 -6.73
CA THR A 95 -3.42 -1.29 -5.42
C THR A 95 -2.05 -1.93 -5.25
N HIS A 96 -1.09 -1.13 -4.88
CA HIS A 96 0.27 -1.52 -4.55
C HIS A 96 0.51 -1.40 -3.05
N SER A 97 1.07 -2.43 -2.43
CA SER A 97 1.47 -2.40 -1.03
C SER A 97 2.99 -2.48 -0.90
N SER A 98 3.53 -1.64 -0.04
CA SER A 98 4.94 -1.62 0.30
C SER A 98 5.10 -1.76 1.81
N ILE A 99 5.90 -2.71 2.24
CA ILE A 99 6.21 -2.95 3.64
C ILE A 99 7.68 -2.68 3.85
N LYS A 100 8.00 -1.74 4.74
CA LYS A 100 9.36 -1.47 5.21
C LYS A 100 9.44 -1.90 6.66
N SER A 101 10.34 -2.83 6.97
CA SER A 101 10.55 -3.34 8.32
C SER A 101 12.01 -3.20 8.71
N PHE A 102 12.25 -2.83 9.96
CA PHE A 102 13.57 -2.72 10.54
C PHE A 102 13.66 -3.55 11.81
N ALA A 103 14.55 -4.54 11.82
CA ALA A 103 14.88 -5.40 12.96
C ALA A 103 13.68 -6.05 13.69
N GLY A 104 12.51 -6.19 13.05
CA GLY A 104 11.30 -6.69 13.71
C GLY A 104 10.69 -5.74 14.75
N ILE A 105 11.34 -4.62 15.03
CA ILE A 105 10.91 -3.63 16.03
C ILE A 105 9.94 -2.62 15.42
N TYR A 106 10.24 -2.18 14.21
CA TYR A 106 9.49 -1.14 13.51
C TYR A 106 9.06 -1.65 12.14
N SER A 107 7.78 -1.46 11.80
CA SER A 107 7.26 -1.76 10.48
C SER A 107 6.36 -0.64 10.00
N LYS A 108 6.58 -0.19 8.78
CA LYS A 108 5.75 0.79 8.09
C LYS A 108 5.12 0.13 6.88
N ILE A 109 3.80 0.12 6.83
CA ILE A 109 3.02 -0.43 5.72
C ILE A 109 2.37 0.73 4.99
N THR A 110 2.57 0.80 3.68
CA THR A 110 1.98 1.81 2.81
C THR A 110 1.18 1.12 1.71
N TYR A 111 -0.07 1.48 1.56
CA TYR A 111 -0.92 1.10 0.44
C TYR A 111 -1.11 2.30 -0.46
N THR A 112 -0.88 2.12 -1.75
CA THR A 112 -1.11 3.14 -2.78
C THR A 112 -2.02 2.55 -3.84
N SER A 113 -3.18 3.17 -4.02
CA SER A 113 -4.14 2.82 -5.07
C SER A 113 -4.05 3.81 -6.22
N HIS A 114 -4.05 3.30 -7.43
CA HIS A 114 -4.07 4.08 -8.66
C HIS A 114 -5.33 3.73 -9.46
N GLY A 115 -5.88 4.70 -10.15
CA GLY A 115 -7.02 4.49 -11.03
C GLY A 115 -7.03 5.51 -12.17
N THR A 116 -7.74 5.18 -13.23
CA THR A 116 -7.90 6.04 -14.40
C THR A 116 -9.33 6.52 -14.47
N VAL A 117 -9.53 7.82 -14.55
CA VAL A 117 -10.85 8.44 -14.77
C VAL A 117 -11.07 8.53 -16.27
N ILE A 118 -12.17 7.97 -16.73
CA ILE A 118 -12.65 8.09 -18.10
C ILE A 118 -13.94 8.90 -18.11
N GLU A 119 -14.20 9.56 -19.23
CA GLU A 119 -15.41 10.32 -19.48
C GLU A 119 -16.08 9.79 -20.74
N PHE A 120 -17.36 9.44 -20.62
CA PHE A 120 -18.16 8.99 -21.74
C PHE A 120 -18.62 10.20 -22.57
N LYS A 121 -18.58 10.02 -23.89
CA LYS A 121 -19.06 11.01 -24.86
C LYS A 121 -20.55 10.85 -25.09
#